data_242659c8800717533ee1e215dafc76fe
#
_entry.id   242659c8800717533ee1e215dafc76fe
#
_cell.length_a   1.000
_cell.length_b   1.000
_cell.length_c   1.000
_cell.angle_alpha   90.00
_cell.angle_beta   90.00
_cell.angle_gamma   90.00
#
_symmetry.space_group_name_H-M   'P 1'
#
loop_
_entity.id
_entity.type
_entity.pdbx_description
1 polymer ?
#
loop_
_entity_poly.entity_id
_entity_poly.type
_entity_poly.pdbx_seq_one_letter_code
_entity_poly.pdbx_strand_id
1 'polypeptide(L)'
;MLKQILEEIKKSNPITIFRHQLADMDAMGSQLGLSTWIKETYPEKEVYNVGFPSPVSEKFEHSIDEVSDEIIASSLAIVLDTSNASRVSDPRFQLAKRKIRIDHHVKIESFCDLEWIDDKASATCEMLPLFFKENQIQISSKAAQYFYCGLIADNIRFSISNVRKETFEAAGY
;
A
#
# COMPACT_ATOMS: atom_id res chain seq x y z
N MET A 1 -13.60 -1.57 -9.90
CA MET A 1 -12.80 -1.61 -8.65
C MET A 1 -11.73 -0.53 -8.62
N LEU A 2 -10.74 -0.49 -9.54
CA LEU A 2 -9.64 0.49 -9.49
C LEU A 2 -10.10 1.94 -9.48
N LYS A 3 -11.06 2.32 -10.34
CA LYS A 3 -11.69 3.65 -10.31
C LYS A 3 -12.36 3.97 -8.98
N GLN A 4 -12.98 2.97 -8.34
CA GLN A 4 -13.63 3.14 -7.04
C GLN A 4 -12.60 3.40 -5.92
N ILE A 5 -11.46 2.70 -5.93
CA ILE A 5 -10.34 2.95 -5.01
C ILE A 5 -9.83 4.39 -5.19
N LEU A 6 -9.63 4.82 -6.44
CA LEU A 6 -9.18 6.18 -6.73
C LEU A 6 -10.17 7.25 -6.21
N GLU A 7 -11.47 7.04 -6.41
CA GLU A 7 -12.50 7.96 -5.90
C GLU A 7 -12.56 7.99 -4.37
N GLU A 8 -12.35 6.83 -3.69
CA GLU A 8 -12.25 6.81 -2.23
C GLU A 8 -11.03 7.63 -1.75
N ILE A 9 -9.86 7.49 -2.41
CA ILE A 9 -8.66 8.29 -2.09
C ILE A 9 -8.93 9.79 -2.30
N LYS A 10 -9.55 10.17 -3.43
CA LYS A 10 -9.83 11.57 -3.76
C LYS A 10 -10.75 12.25 -2.74
N LYS A 11 -11.81 11.59 -2.31
CA LYS A 11 -12.82 12.19 -1.42
C LYS A 11 -12.46 12.16 0.06
N SER A 12 -11.49 11.34 0.47
CA SER A 12 -11.17 11.12 1.88
C SER A 12 -10.07 12.05 2.39
N ASN A 13 -10.25 12.53 3.60
CA ASN A 13 -9.25 13.23 4.42
C ASN A 13 -9.68 13.13 5.89
N PRO A 14 -8.85 12.66 6.82
CA PRO A 14 -7.48 12.13 6.61
C PRO A 14 -7.45 10.73 5.94
N ILE A 15 -6.24 10.30 5.56
CA ILE A 15 -5.94 8.95 5.04
C ILE A 15 -4.86 8.32 5.92
N THR A 16 -5.09 7.08 6.37
CA THR A 16 -4.12 6.29 7.13
C THR A 16 -3.75 5.03 6.34
N ILE A 17 -2.46 4.77 6.17
CA ILE A 17 -1.97 3.65 5.37
C ILE A 17 -1.29 2.65 6.30
N PHE A 18 -1.81 1.43 6.32
CA PHE A 18 -1.37 0.32 7.15
C PHE A 18 -0.68 -0.75 6.31
N ARG A 19 0.11 -1.57 6.94
CA ARG A 19 0.82 -2.72 6.39
C ARG A 19 0.84 -3.86 7.39
N HIS A 20 1.39 -5.01 7.02
CA HIS A 20 1.55 -6.12 7.96
C HIS A 20 2.62 -5.84 9.02
N GLN A 21 2.53 -6.53 10.17
CA GLN A 21 3.57 -6.57 11.19
C GLN A 21 4.84 -7.26 10.64
N LEU A 22 6.02 -6.91 11.19
CA LEU A 22 7.31 -7.37 10.68
C LEU A 22 7.49 -7.04 9.18
N ALA A 23 7.14 -5.82 8.82
CA ALA A 23 7.16 -5.35 7.43
C ALA A 23 8.46 -5.70 6.71
N ASP A 24 8.32 -6.26 5.52
CA ASP A 24 9.39 -6.47 4.55
C ASP A 24 9.50 -5.30 3.56
N MET A 25 10.21 -5.50 2.46
CA MET A 25 10.42 -4.45 1.47
C MET A 25 9.17 -4.17 0.64
N ASP A 26 8.28 -5.15 0.40
CA ASP A 26 7.04 -4.94 -0.33
C ASP A 26 6.03 -4.15 0.50
N ALA A 27 5.85 -4.52 1.77
CA ALA A 27 5.02 -3.80 2.71
C ALA A 27 5.48 -2.33 2.88
N MET A 28 6.79 -2.10 3.00
CA MET A 28 7.36 -0.75 3.12
C MET A 28 7.28 0.03 1.80
N GLY A 29 7.63 -0.60 0.70
CA GLY A 29 7.61 0.00 -0.63
C GLY A 29 6.21 0.42 -1.06
N SER A 30 5.22 -0.44 -0.85
CA SER A 30 3.82 -0.15 -1.15
C SER A 30 3.27 0.99 -0.29
N GLN A 31 3.53 0.97 1.03
CA GLN A 31 3.08 2.01 1.96
C GLN A 31 3.71 3.37 1.63
N LEU A 32 5.03 3.44 1.52
CA LEU A 32 5.74 4.70 1.29
C LEU A 32 5.52 5.24 -0.12
N GLY A 33 5.45 4.37 -1.12
CA GLY A 33 5.17 4.76 -2.49
C GLY A 33 3.78 5.36 -2.66
N LEU A 34 2.74 4.71 -2.10
CA LEU A 34 1.38 5.22 -2.13
C LEU A 34 1.24 6.53 -1.34
N SER A 35 1.80 6.58 -0.13
CA SER A 35 1.80 7.78 0.71
C SER A 35 2.49 8.97 0.02
N THR A 36 3.65 8.72 -0.60
CA THR A 36 4.38 9.75 -1.35
C THR A 36 3.53 10.30 -2.50
N TRP A 37 2.94 9.42 -3.31
CA TRP A 37 2.09 9.82 -4.40
C TRP A 37 0.88 10.64 -3.93
N ILE A 38 0.21 10.23 -2.85
CA ILE A 38 -0.96 10.97 -2.35
C ILE A 38 -0.53 12.36 -1.86
N LYS A 39 0.54 12.47 -1.08
CA LYS A 39 1.07 13.74 -0.55
C LYS A 39 1.49 14.70 -1.67
N GLU A 40 2.07 14.19 -2.75
CA GLU A 40 2.49 14.99 -3.90
C GLU A 40 1.31 15.43 -4.79
N THR A 41 0.31 14.57 -4.94
CA THR A 41 -0.85 14.85 -5.80
C THR A 41 -1.91 15.70 -5.11
N TYR A 42 -2.07 15.53 -3.80
CA TYR A 42 -3.08 16.18 -2.96
C TYR A 42 -2.41 16.77 -1.71
N PRO A 43 -1.65 17.86 -1.85
CA PRO A 43 -0.86 18.43 -0.73
C PRO A 43 -1.71 18.93 0.44
N GLU A 44 -3.01 19.13 0.22
CA GLU A 44 -3.98 19.50 1.25
C GLU A 44 -4.43 18.34 2.13
N LYS A 45 -4.11 17.10 1.76
CA LYS A 45 -4.54 15.92 2.52
C LYS A 45 -3.57 15.56 3.64
N GLU A 46 -4.14 15.18 4.75
CA GLU A 46 -3.41 14.56 5.87
C GLU A 46 -3.24 13.07 5.59
N VAL A 47 -1.99 12.63 5.38
CA VAL A 47 -1.66 11.23 5.05
C VAL A 47 -0.64 10.69 6.03
N TYR A 48 -0.98 9.60 6.69
CA TYR A 48 -0.20 9.00 7.76
C TYR A 48 0.20 7.56 7.42
N ASN A 49 1.48 7.23 7.61
CA ASN A 49 1.99 5.87 7.56
C ASN A 49 1.90 5.24 8.94
N VAL A 50 1.01 4.28 9.13
CA VAL A 50 0.73 3.70 10.44
C VAL A 50 1.28 2.27 10.54
N GLY A 51 1.89 1.95 11.68
CA GLY A 51 2.42 0.63 11.96
C GLY A 51 3.51 0.66 13.01
N PHE A 52 4.00 -0.51 13.41
CA PHE A 52 5.08 -0.62 14.37
C PHE A 52 6.45 -0.74 13.69
N PRO A 53 7.54 -0.35 14.38
CA PRO A 53 8.90 -0.50 13.87
C PRO A 53 9.22 -1.95 13.47
N SER A 54 10.02 -2.11 12.43
CA SER A 54 10.58 -3.37 11.99
C SER A 54 12.03 -3.16 11.55
N PRO A 55 12.86 -4.21 11.46
CA PRO A 55 14.24 -4.08 11.01
C PRO A 55 14.37 -3.46 9.59
N VAL A 56 13.33 -3.62 8.77
CA VAL A 56 13.29 -3.02 7.44
C VAL A 56 12.87 -1.56 7.50
N SER A 57 11.90 -1.20 8.36
CA SER A 57 11.42 0.18 8.47
C SER A 57 12.51 1.15 8.97
N GLU A 58 13.49 0.67 9.75
CA GLU A 58 14.63 1.46 10.22
C GLU A 58 15.54 1.95 9.07
N LYS A 59 15.44 1.33 7.89
CA LYS A 59 16.18 1.73 6.68
C LYS A 59 15.54 2.91 5.94
N PHE A 60 14.32 3.27 6.33
CA PHE A 60 13.55 4.35 5.71
C PHE A 60 13.31 5.46 6.74
N GLU A 61 13.77 6.66 6.43
CA GLU A 61 13.49 7.83 7.25
C GLU A 61 11.99 8.15 7.23
N HIS A 62 11.45 8.56 8.37
CA HIS A 62 10.04 8.98 8.52
C HIS A 62 9.01 7.94 8.02
N SER A 63 9.30 6.68 8.26
CA SER A 63 8.46 5.56 7.79
C SER A 63 7.22 5.29 8.64
N ILE A 64 7.10 5.92 9.81
CA ILE A 64 6.00 5.71 10.76
C ILE A 64 5.61 7.04 11.38
N ASP A 65 4.30 7.33 11.35
CA ASP A 65 3.69 8.50 11.97
C ASP A 65 2.98 8.11 13.28
N GLU A 66 3.08 8.95 14.30
CA GLU A 66 2.25 8.84 15.50
C GLU A 66 0.88 9.46 15.23
N VAL A 67 -0.17 8.68 15.41
CA VAL A 67 -1.54 9.06 15.06
C VAL A 67 -2.49 8.73 16.20
N SER A 68 -3.38 9.67 16.54
CA SER A 68 -4.42 9.44 17.55
C SER A 68 -5.54 8.54 17.03
N ASP A 69 -6.29 7.95 17.97
CA ASP A 69 -7.45 7.11 17.65
C ASP A 69 -8.55 7.89 16.92
N GLU A 70 -8.72 9.18 17.24
CA GLU A 70 -9.72 10.07 16.62
C GLU A 70 -9.40 10.30 15.13
N ILE A 71 -8.12 10.50 14.79
CA ILE A 71 -7.68 10.64 13.41
C ILE A 71 -7.94 9.34 12.64
N ILE A 72 -7.55 8.20 13.22
CA ILE A 72 -7.81 6.89 12.59
C ILE A 72 -9.32 6.68 12.40
N ALA A 73 -10.13 6.95 13.42
CA ALA A 73 -11.57 6.75 13.38
C ALA A 73 -12.29 7.60 12.31
N SER A 74 -11.75 8.78 12.00
CA SER A 74 -12.28 9.66 10.94
C SER A 74 -11.72 9.36 9.55
N SER A 75 -10.67 8.56 9.44
CA SER A 75 -9.89 8.35 8.21
C SER A 75 -10.49 7.33 7.23
N LEU A 76 -9.95 7.38 6.01
CA LEU A 76 -9.88 6.20 5.13
C LEU A 76 -8.63 5.41 5.50
N ALA A 77 -8.80 4.18 5.98
CA ALA A 77 -7.70 3.25 6.17
C ALA A 77 -7.42 2.46 4.89
N ILE A 78 -6.17 2.47 4.42
CA ILE A 78 -5.72 1.64 3.32
C ILE A 78 -4.75 0.61 3.89
N VAL A 79 -5.12 -0.67 3.83
CA VAL A 79 -4.30 -1.79 4.30
C VAL A 79 -3.62 -2.41 3.09
N LEU A 80 -2.29 -2.40 3.11
CA LEU A 80 -1.45 -2.90 2.03
C LEU A 80 -0.75 -4.18 2.45
N ASP A 81 -0.57 -5.08 1.49
CA ASP A 81 0.29 -6.25 1.63
C ASP A 81 0.00 -7.06 2.90
N THR A 82 -1.27 -7.36 3.16
CA THR A 82 -1.67 -8.04 4.39
C THR A 82 -2.79 -9.04 4.14
N SER A 83 -2.50 -10.32 4.34
CA SER A 83 -3.42 -11.43 4.03
C SER A 83 -4.62 -11.55 4.97
N ASN A 84 -4.49 -11.11 6.23
CA ASN A 84 -5.57 -11.19 7.24
C ASN A 84 -5.47 -10.06 8.28
N ALA A 85 -6.60 -9.80 8.94
CA ALA A 85 -6.74 -8.70 9.90
C ALA A 85 -5.78 -8.80 11.09
N SER A 86 -5.49 -10.02 11.56
CA SER A 86 -4.61 -10.23 12.71
C SER A 86 -3.13 -9.91 12.44
N ARG A 87 -2.75 -9.85 11.15
CA ARG A 87 -1.40 -9.48 10.73
C ARG A 87 -1.22 -7.98 10.45
N VAL A 88 -2.29 -7.19 10.44
CA VAL A 88 -2.16 -5.73 10.31
C VAL A 88 -1.32 -5.21 11.48
N SER A 89 -0.30 -4.40 11.17
CA SER A 89 0.70 -3.96 12.14
C SER A 89 0.09 -3.20 13.32
N ASP A 90 -0.93 -2.39 13.08
CA ASP A 90 -1.66 -1.67 14.13
C ASP A 90 -3.15 -2.04 14.06
N PRO A 91 -3.70 -2.71 15.10
CA PRO A 91 -5.09 -3.17 15.10
C PRO A 91 -6.10 -2.03 15.11
N ARG A 92 -5.68 -0.79 15.39
CA ARG A 92 -6.55 0.39 15.37
C ARG A 92 -7.07 0.72 13.97
N PHE A 93 -6.56 0.10 12.88
CA PHE A 93 -7.16 0.23 11.55
C PHE A 93 -8.65 -0.10 11.55
N GLN A 94 -9.10 -0.95 12.48
CA GLN A 94 -10.52 -1.31 12.64
C GLN A 94 -11.42 -0.14 13.04
N LEU A 95 -10.85 0.89 13.69
CA LEU A 95 -11.58 2.11 14.07
C LEU A 95 -11.97 2.96 12.86
N ALA A 96 -11.25 2.81 11.74
CA ALA A 96 -11.42 3.66 10.58
C ALA A 96 -12.83 3.59 10.00
N LYS A 97 -13.36 4.75 9.60
CA LYS A 97 -14.69 4.93 9.03
C LYS A 97 -14.89 4.13 7.74
N ARG A 98 -13.85 4.00 6.94
CA ARG A 98 -13.83 3.27 5.68
C ARG A 98 -12.50 2.55 5.53
N LYS A 99 -12.52 1.31 5.04
CA LYS A 99 -11.34 0.46 4.91
C LYS A 99 -11.20 -0.09 3.49
N ILE A 100 -9.99 0.02 2.93
CA ILE A 100 -9.62 -0.57 1.64
C ILE A 100 -8.44 -1.51 1.88
N ARG A 101 -8.46 -2.67 1.23
CA ARG A 101 -7.32 -3.60 1.18
C ARG A 101 -6.80 -3.72 -0.25
N ILE A 102 -5.47 -3.64 -0.43
CA ILE A 102 -4.76 -3.93 -1.68
C ILE A 102 -3.66 -4.93 -1.34
N ASP A 103 -3.73 -6.13 -1.92
CA ASP A 103 -2.90 -7.24 -1.48
C ASP A 103 -2.73 -8.31 -2.56
N HIS A 104 -1.55 -8.91 -2.63
CA HIS A 104 -1.22 -9.96 -3.59
C HIS A 104 -1.28 -11.38 -3.00
N HIS A 105 -1.55 -11.51 -1.72
CA HIS A 105 -1.66 -12.82 -1.09
C HIS A 105 -2.99 -13.52 -1.43
N VAL A 106 -2.99 -14.85 -1.32
CA VAL A 106 -4.22 -15.64 -1.43
C VAL A 106 -5.25 -15.15 -0.40
N LYS A 107 -6.46 -14.90 -0.86
CA LYS A 107 -7.53 -14.42 0.00
C LYS A 107 -8.00 -15.51 0.96
N ILE A 108 -7.83 -15.29 2.26
CA ILE A 108 -8.29 -16.20 3.32
C ILE A 108 -9.47 -15.66 4.11
N GLU A 109 -9.65 -14.34 4.17
CA GLU A 109 -10.79 -13.67 4.80
C GLU A 109 -11.09 -12.32 4.15
N SER A 110 -12.24 -11.74 4.45
CA SER A 110 -12.59 -10.35 4.12
C SER A 110 -12.70 -9.53 5.39
N PHE A 111 -11.96 -8.42 5.46
CA PHE A 111 -11.92 -7.56 6.64
C PHE A 111 -11.94 -6.05 6.31
N CYS A 112 -12.01 -5.71 5.03
CA CYS A 112 -12.14 -4.34 4.55
C CYS A 112 -13.43 -4.17 3.73
N ASP A 113 -13.91 -2.93 3.61
CA ASP A 113 -15.14 -2.62 2.87
C ASP A 113 -14.96 -2.74 1.35
N LEU A 114 -13.75 -2.53 0.88
CA LEU A 114 -13.35 -2.69 -0.51
C LEU A 114 -12.01 -3.42 -0.55
N GLU A 115 -11.93 -4.51 -1.32
CA GLU A 115 -10.72 -5.33 -1.40
C GLU A 115 -10.33 -5.58 -2.85
N TRP A 116 -9.11 -5.19 -3.19
CA TRP A 116 -8.48 -5.54 -4.45
C TRP A 116 -7.36 -6.54 -4.17
N ILE A 117 -7.64 -7.81 -4.48
CA ILE A 117 -6.72 -8.94 -4.28
C ILE A 117 -6.35 -9.49 -5.64
N ASP A 118 -5.05 -9.65 -5.89
CA ASP A 118 -4.52 -10.34 -7.07
C ASP A 118 -3.43 -11.35 -6.65
N ASP A 119 -3.83 -12.58 -6.36
CA ASP A 119 -2.94 -13.66 -5.94
C ASP A 119 -2.00 -14.18 -7.04
N LYS A 120 -2.09 -13.62 -8.24
CA LYS A 120 -1.15 -13.87 -9.34
C LYS A 120 -0.05 -12.82 -9.42
N ALA A 121 -0.23 -11.67 -8.79
CA ALA A 121 0.80 -10.65 -8.72
C ALA A 121 1.98 -11.13 -7.89
N SER A 122 3.19 -10.75 -8.28
CA SER A 122 4.41 -11.13 -7.57
C SER A 122 4.66 -10.28 -6.32
N ALA A 123 3.95 -9.16 -6.17
CA ALA A 123 4.09 -8.20 -5.08
C ALA A 123 2.92 -7.21 -5.06
N THR A 124 2.59 -6.62 -3.92
CA THR A 124 1.70 -5.45 -3.85
C THR A 124 2.32 -4.26 -4.59
N CYS A 125 3.65 -4.17 -4.60
CA CYS A 125 4.41 -3.21 -5.41
C CYS A 125 4.40 -3.51 -6.93
N GLU A 126 3.87 -4.64 -7.40
CA GLU A 126 3.47 -4.83 -8.79
C GLU A 126 2.12 -4.19 -9.06
N MET A 127 1.16 -4.37 -8.15
CA MET A 127 -0.22 -3.94 -8.33
C MET A 127 -0.36 -2.42 -8.39
N LEU A 128 0.31 -1.68 -7.49
CA LEU A 128 0.16 -0.23 -7.40
C LEU A 128 0.64 0.53 -8.65
N PRO A 129 1.81 0.25 -9.26
CA PRO A 129 2.17 0.85 -10.54
C PRO A 129 1.16 0.56 -11.66
N LEU A 130 0.62 -0.66 -11.71
CA LEU A 130 -0.43 -1.02 -12.67
C LEU A 130 -1.73 -0.26 -12.42
N PHE A 131 -2.09 -0.02 -11.15
CA PHE A 131 -3.22 0.85 -10.78
C PHE A 131 -3.03 2.28 -11.33
N PHE A 132 -1.85 2.85 -11.19
CA PHE A 132 -1.55 4.18 -11.72
C PHE A 132 -1.61 4.21 -13.25
N LYS A 133 -1.02 3.21 -13.91
CA LYS A 133 -1.04 3.05 -15.37
C LYS A 133 -2.48 2.96 -15.91
N GLU A 134 -3.32 2.12 -15.31
CA GLU A 134 -4.74 1.94 -15.69
C GLU A 134 -5.54 3.25 -15.56
N ASN A 135 -5.24 4.05 -14.54
CA ASN A 135 -5.89 5.34 -14.31
C ASN A 135 -5.19 6.52 -15.02
N GLN A 136 -4.16 6.27 -15.84
CA GLN A 136 -3.37 7.27 -16.57
C GLN A 136 -2.75 8.34 -15.65
N ILE A 137 -2.31 7.93 -14.48
CA ILE A 137 -1.72 8.78 -13.44
C ILE A 137 -0.22 8.63 -13.48
N GLN A 138 0.52 9.72 -13.59
CA GLN A 138 1.98 9.71 -13.46
C GLN A 138 2.39 9.71 -11.99
N ILE A 139 3.49 9.04 -11.70
CA ILE A 139 4.12 9.01 -10.38
C ILE A 139 5.50 9.68 -10.44
N SER A 140 5.93 10.24 -9.31
CA SER A 140 7.27 10.81 -9.20
C SER A 140 8.34 9.71 -9.15
N SER A 141 9.57 10.09 -9.49
CA SER A 141 10.72 9.17 -9.34
C SER A 141 10.88 8.66 -7.91
N LYS A 142 10.50 9.46 -6.91
CA LYS A 142 10.56 9.07 -5.50
C LYS A 142 9.54 7.98 -5.18
N ALA A 143 8.28 8.12 -5.60
CA ALA A 143 7.25 7.09 -5.43
C ALA A 143 7.63 5.81 -6.21
N ALA A 144 8.12 5.96 -7.45
CA ALA A 144 8.58 4.84 -8.27
C ALA A 144 9.72 4.05 -7.62
N GLN A 145 10.69 4.72 -6.97
CA GLN A 145 11.78 4.05 -6.25
C GLN A 145 11.26 3.15 -5.12
N TYR A 146 10.27 3.59 -4.37
CA TYR A 146 9.68 2.77 -3.31
C TYR A 146 9.02 1.51 -3.88
N PHE A 147 8.18 1.67 -4.91
CA PHE A 147 7.53 0.52 -5.56
C PHE A 147 8.54 -0.43 -6.18
N TYR A 148 9.56 0.09 -6.85
CA TYR A 148 10.61 -0.71 -7.45
C TYR A 148 11.38 -1.54 -6.40
N CYS A 149 11.75 -0.93 -5.27
CA CYS A 149 12.44 -1.63 -4.19
C CYS A 149 11.62 -2.80 -3.63
N GLY A 150 10.32 -2.60 -3.38
CA GLY A 150 9.42 -3.67 -2.94
C GLY A 150 9.28 -4.76 -3.99
N LEU A 151 8.99 -4.39 -5.22
CA LEU A 151 8.83 -5.31 -6.34
C LEU A 151 10.03 -6.25 -6.52
N ILE A 152 11.25 -5.70 -6.60
CA ILE A 152 12.45 -6.53 -6.83
C ILE A 152 12.84 -7.39 -5.62
N ALA A 153 12.47 -6.97 -4.43
CA ALA A 153 12.73 -7.74 -3.22
C ALA A 153 11.83 -8.98 -3.15
N ASP A 154 10.54 -8.78 -3.34
CA ASP A 154 9.54 -9.84 -3.17
C ASP A 154 9.63 -10.89 -4.30
N ASN A 155 9.83 -10.46 -5.54
CA ASN A 155 10.00 -11.38 -6.68
C ASN A 155 11.44 -11.89 -6.87
N ILE A 156 12.32 -11.67 -5.91
CA ILE A 156 13.74 -12.09 -5.91
C ILE A 156 14.42 -11.70 -7.23
N ARG A 157 14.29 -10.42 -7.60
CA ARG A 157 14.86 -9.89 -8.86
C ARG A 157 14.36 -10.63 -10.11
N PHE A 158 13.04 -10.83 -10.18
CA PHE A 158 12.33 -11.51 -11.28
C PHE A 158 12.70 -12.98 -11.47
N SER A 159 13.04 -13.69 -10.39
CA SER A 159 13.49 -15.10 -10.46
C SER A 159 12.50 -16.12 -9.90
N ILE A 160 11.31 -15.69 -9.47
CA ILE A 160 10.26 -16.60 -8.99
C ILE A 160 9.23 -16.93 -10.08
N SER A 161 8.48 -18.01 -9.88
CA SER A 161 7.61 -18.57 -10.91
C SER A 161 6.36 -17.74 -11.26
N ASN A 162 5.94 -16.82 -10.39
CA ASN A 162 4.79 -15.94 -10.63
C ASN A 162 5.18 -14.59 -11.27
N VAL A 163 6.44 -14.41 -11.69
CA VAL A 163 6.83 -13.30 -12.54
C VAL A 163 6.15 -13.44 -13.90
N ARG A 164 5.44 -12.41 -14.31
CA ARG A 164 4.59 -12.38 -15.51
C ARG A 164 4.83 -11.11 -16.32
N LYS A 165 4.16 -10.99 -17.47
CA LYS A 165 4.26 -9.80 -18.32
C LYS A 165 3.95 -8.51 -17.54
N GLU A 166 2.91 -8.53 -16.73
CA GLU A 166 2.45 -7.41 -15.91
C GLU A 166 3.51 -6.98 -14.89
N THR A 167 4.32 -7.91 -14.39
CA THR A 167 5.45 -7.60 -13.49
C THR A 167 6.48 -6.70 -14.18
N PHE A 168 6.82 -7.00 -15.45
CA PHE A 168 7.72 -6.16 -16.23
C PHE A 168 7.07 -4.83 -16.65
N GLU A 169 5.77 -4.82 -16.91
CA GLU A 169 5.04 -3.58 -17.17
C GLU A 169 5.01 -2.66 -15.95
N ALA A 170 4.84 -3.21 -14.74
CA ALA A 170 4.93 -2.47 -13.49
C ALA A 170 6.33 -1.89 -13.25
N ALA A 171 7.37 -2.71 -13.51
CA ALA A 171 8.76 -2.27 -13.33
C ALA A 171 9.21 -1.20 -14.33
N GLY A 172 8.61 -1.17 -15.53
CA GLY A 172 8.93 -0.20 -16.59
C GLY A 172 8.12 1.08 -16.56
N TYR A 173 7.07 1.13 -15.73
CA TYR A 173 6.21 2.28 -15.56
C TYR A 173 6.85 3.33 -14.65
#